data_8eeaef00e95cdc13aa3efdc722f120ce
#
_entry.id   8eeaef00e95cdc13aa3efdc722f120ce
#
_cell.length_a   1.000
_cell.length_b   1.000
_cell.length_c   1.000
_cell.angle_alpha   90.00
_cell.angle_beta   90.00
_cell.angle_gamma   90.00
#
_symmetry.space_group_name_H-M   'P 1'
#
loop_
_entity.id
_entity.type
_entity.pdbx_description
1 polymer ?
#
loop_
_entity_poly.entity_id
_entity_poly.type
_entity_poly.pdbx_seq_one_letter_code
_entity_poly.pdbx_strand_id
1 'polypeptide(L)'
;IDLGAELGRIVADWARTNHVALGNGSRLHVELPGEALAVVFDPDHLRRVLVNLLDNARRHASQTAGAIWLVARALSAEQARLSVASDGDPIPADIEPYLFEPFFSTRSRGTGLGLYICRELCERYGGSIDYWQHRPPARQCNEFVVTLRVAAAGAMPPNQTSLLP
;
A
#
# COMPACT_ATOMS: atom_id res chain seq x y z
N ILE A 1 -5.33 11.40 -8.65
CA ILE A 1 -3.86 11.48 -8.48
C ILE A 1 -3.15 10.50 -9.40
N ASP A 2 -1.93 10.81 -9.80
CA ASP A 2 -1.04 9.85 -10.45
C ASP A 2 -0.46 8.90 -9.41
N LEU A 3 -0.78 7.62 -9.54
CA LEU A 3 -0.41 6.60 -8.55
C LEU A 3 1.12 6.44 -8.43
N GLY A 4 1.82 6.36 -9.55
CA GLY A 4 3.27 6.15 -9.56
C GLY A 4 4.04 7.31 -8.92
N ALA A 5 3.70 8.54 -9.30
CA ALA A 5 4.32 9.74 -8.74
C ALA A 5 4.06 9.88 -7.24
N GLU A 6 2.82 9.62 -6.81
CA GLU A 6 2.44 9.73 -5.39
C GLU A 6 3.12 8.66 -4.53
N LEU A 7 3.11 7.40 -4.98
CA LEU A 7 3.79 6.31 -4.29
C LEU A 7 5.30 6.57 -4.17
N GLY A 8 5.94 7.07 -5.23
CA GLY A 8 7.35 7.42 -5.21
C GLY A 8 7.70 8.44 -4.13
N ARG A 9 6.87 9.48 -3.97
CA ARG A 9 7.05 10.50 -2.91
C ARG A 9 6.87 9.90 -1.52
N ILE A 10 5.82 9.13 -1.31
CA ILE A 10 5.53 8.49 -0.02
C ILE A 10 6.65 7.54 0.38
N VAL A 11 7.12 6.71 -0.54
CA VAL A 11 8.21 5.74 -0.31
C VAL A 11 9.50 6.45 0.05
N ALA A 12 9.88 7.52 -0.67
CA ALA A 12 11.09 8.29 -0.39
C ALA A 12 11.05 8.91 1.01
N ASP A 13 9.91 9.49 1.41
CA ASP A 13 9.72 10.06 2.75
C ASP A 13 9.77 8.99 3.83
N TRP A 14 9.07 7.89 3.63
CA TRP A 14 9.03 6.78 4.57
C TRP A 14 10.40 6.14 4.77
N ALA A 15 11.12 5.90 3.67
CA ALA A 15 12.46 5.31 3.70
C ALA A 15 13.45 6.20 4.47
N ARG A 16 13.41 7.51 4.24
CA ARG A 16 14.24 8.49 4.95
C ARG A 16 13.91 8.49 6.45
N THR A 17 12.64 8.52 6.82
CA THR A 17 12.20 8.52 8.22
C THR A 17 12.60 7.24 8.96
N ASN A 18 12.58 6.10 8.28
CA ASN A 18 12.87 4.80 8.86
C ASN A 18 14.30 4.31 8.60
N HIS A 19 15.18 5.15 8.05
CA HIS A 19 16.57 4.83 7.74
C HIS A 19 16.73 3.59 6.83
N VAL A 20 15.83 3.43 5.86
CA VAL A 20 15.87 2.38 4.83
C VAL A 20 16.53 2.94 3.59
N ALA A 21 17.67 2.37 3.19
CA ALA A 21 18.29 2.72 1.92
C ALA A 21 17.45 2.20 0.75
N LEU A 22 17.25 3.00 -0.29
CA LEU A 22 16.58 2.59 -1.52
C LEU A 22 17.60 2.21 -2.59
N GLY A 23 17.17 1.41 -3.57
CA GLY A 23 17.99 0.96 -4.69
C GLY A 23 18.48 -0.48 -4.54
N ASN A 24 19.55 -0.81 -5.25
CA ASN A 24 20.10 -2.17 -5.27
C ASN A 24 20.52 -2.63 -3.87
N GLY A 25 20.13 -3.85 -3.51
CA GLY A 25 20.42 -4.43 -2.21
C GLY A 25 19.55 -3.93 -1.08
N SER A 26 18.58 -3.05 -1.36
CA SER A 26 17.62 -2.56 -0.37
C SER A 26 16.76 -3.69 0.20
N ARG A 27 16.42 -3.56 1.45
CA ARG A 27 15.39 -4.39 2.09
C ARG A 27 14.02 -4.21 1.42
N LEU A 28 13.72 -3.02 0.92
CA LEU A 28 12.51 -2.68 0.19
C LEU A 28 12.76 -2.69 -1.32
N HIS A 29 12.11 -3.61 -2.02
CA HIS A 29 12.02 -3.63 -3.47
C HIS A 29 10.77 -2.87 -3.92
N VAL A 30 10.90 -1.96 -4.91
CA VAL A 30 9.82 -1.09 -5.38
C VAL A 30 9.63 -1.22 -6.88
N GLU A 31 8.42 -1.56 -7.29
CA GLU A 31 7.99 -1.56 -8.70
C GLU A 31 6.79 -0.63 -8.87
N LEU A 32 6.97 0.46 -9.58
CA LEU A 32 5.93 1.46 -9.86
C LEU A 32 5.47 1.34 -11.32
N PRO A 33 4.25 1.85 -11.64
CA PRO A 33 3.78 1.90 -13.02
C PRO A 33 4.80 2.63 -13.91
N GLY A 34 5.10 2.06 -15.09
CA GLY A 34 6.00 2.68 -16.07
C GLY A 34 5.38 3.87 -16.82
N GLU A 35 4.05 3.97 -16.77
CA GLU A 35 3.27 5.05 -17.38
C GLU A 35 2.38 5.72 -16.33
N ALA A 36 1.91 6.93 -16.63
CA ALA A 36 0.98 7.65 -15.75
C ALA A 36 -0.30 6.83 -15.53
N LEU A 37 -0.63 6.59 -14.28
CA LEU A 37 -1.79 5.80 -13.86
C LEU A 37 -2.64 6.63 -12.90
N ALA A 38 -3.65 7.29 -13.44
CA ALA A 38 -4.56 8.12 -12.64
C ALA A 38 -5.55 7.26 -11.85
N VAL A 39 -5.60 7.44 -10.53
CA VAL A 39 -6.54 6.74 -9.64
C VAL A 39 -7.37 7.73 -8.83
N VAL A 40 -8.55 7.26 -8.41
CA VAL A 40 -9.45 8.03 -7.54
C VAL A 40 -9.10 7.77 -6.09
N PHE A 41 -8.28 8.64 -5.52
CA PHE A 41 -7.88 8.58 -4.11
C PHE A 41 -7.37 9.95 -3.65
N ASP A 42 -7.55 10.26 -2.39
CA ASP A 42 -6.93 11.43 -1.77
C ASP A 42 -5.45 11.12 -1.46
N PRO A 43 -4.50 12.04 -1.76
CA PRO A 43 -3.08 11.80 -1.54
C PRO A 43 -2.71 11.55 -0.07
N ASP A 44 -3.31 12.28 0.87
CA ASP A 44 -3.03 12.10 2.31
C ASP A 44 -3.59 10.77 2.83
N HIS A 45 -4.75 10.37 2.33
CA HIS A 45 -5.32 9.07 2.65
C HIS A 45 -4.50 7.91 2.05
N LEU A 46 -4.00 8.06 0.82
CA LEU A 46 -3.11 7.06 0.22
C LEU A 46 -1.82 6.93 1.03
N ARG A 47 -1.23 8.06 1.45
CA ARG A 47 -0.09 8.08 2.35
C ARG A 47 -0.37 7.29 3.63
N ARG A 48 -1.50 7.51 4.25
CA ARG A 48 -1.90 6.81 5.47
C ARG A 48 -2.02 5.31 5.27
N VAL A 49 -2.64 4.88 4.18
CA VAL A 49 -2.75 3.45 3.82
C VAL A 49 -1.35 2.85 3.61
N LEU A 50 -0.54 3.46 2.75
CA LEU A 50 0.78 2.91 2.40
C LEU A 50 1.73 2.86 3.60
N VAL A 51 1.79 3.92 4.41
CA VAL A 51 2.64 3.95 5.62
C VAL A 51 2.23 2.84 6.60
N ASN A 52 0.93 2.64 6.83
CA ASN A 52 0.46 1.54 7.67
C ASN A 52 0.92 0.17 7.15
N LEU A 53 0.83 -0.07 5.84
CA LEU A 53 1.25 -1.33 5.23
C LEU A 53 2.77 -1.52 5.27
N LEU A 54 3.54 -0.48 4.99
CA LEU A 54 5.00 -0.52 5.04
C LEU A 54 5.53 -0.70 6.47
N ASP A 55 4.94 -0.02 7.45
CA ASP A 55 5.29 -0.19 8.86
C ASP A 55 4.98 -1.61 9.35
N ASN A 56 3.83 -2.15 8.95
CA ASN A 56 3.47 -3.54 9.25
C ASN A 56 4.48 -4.51 8.64
N ALA A 57 4.83 -4.35 7.36
CA ALA A 57 5.81 -5.19 6.68
C ALA A 57 7.20 -5.07 7.34
N ARG A 58 7.65 -3.86 7.66
CA ARG A 58 8.94 -3.61 8.30
C ARG A 58 9.09 -4.32 9.64
N ARG A 59 8.02 -4.40 10.41
CA ARG A 59 8.01 -5.06 11.73
C ARG A 59 8.11 -6.58 11.63
N HIS A 60 7.58 -7.18 10.59
CA HIS A 60 7.47 -8.63 10.44
C HIS A 60 8.51 -9.23 9.48
N ALA A 61 9.01 -8.47 8.52
CA ALA A 61 9.96 -8.94 7.52
C ALA A 61 11.38 -9.15 8.09
N SER A 62 12.16 -10.02 7.42
CA SER A 62 13.58 -10.17 7.70
C SER A 62 14.37 -8.89 7.39
N GLN A 63 15.66 -8.85 7.77
CA GLN A 63 16.54 -7.72 7.50
C GLN A 63 17.29 -7.83 6.16
N THR A 64 17.00 -8.87 5.37
CA THR A 64 17.72 -9.15 4.13
C THR A 64 17.21 -8.32 2.96
N ALA A 65 18.03 -8.19 1.91
CA ALA A 65 17.64 -7.52 0.67
C ALA A 65 16.38 -8.17 0.08
N GLY A 66 15.43 -7.35 -0.39
CA GLY A 66 14.18 -7.81 -1.00
C GLY A 66 13.19 -8.47 -0.03
N ALA A 67 13.35 -8.28 1.28
CA ALA A 67 12.42 -8.82 2.28
C ALA A 67 11.01 -8.24 2.16
N ILE A 68 10.89 -6.99 1.70
CA ILE A 68 9.64 -6.28 1.48
C ILE A 68 9.52 -5.91 0.01
N TRP A 69 8.36 -6.17 -0.59
CA TRP A 69 8.06 -5.81 -1.96
C TRP A 69 6.84 -4.89 -2.02
N LEU A 70 7.02 -3.73 -2.63
CA LEU A 70 5.94 -2.82 -2.99
C LEU A 70 5.79 -2.83 -4.50
N VAL A 71 4.61 -3.22 -4.98
CA VAL A 71 4.32 -3.31 -6.41
C VAL A 71 3.02 -2.58 -6.72
N ALA A 72 3.04 -1.70 -7.71
CA ALA A 72 1.85 -1.03 -8.21
C ALA A 72 1.75 -1.14 -9.72
N ARG A 73 0.55 -1.49 -10.22
CA ARG A 73 0.30 -1.66 -11.66
C ARG A 73 -1.17 -1.52 -12.02
N ALA A 74 -1.45 -1.23 -13.27
CA ALA A 74 -2.80 -1.36 -13.81
C ALA A 74 -3.20 -2.84 -13.88
N LEU A 75 -4.44 -3.14 -13.52
CA LEU A 75 -5.06 -4.46 -13.73
C LEU A 75 -5.97 -4.45 -14.95
N SER A 76 -6.71 -3.37 -15.15
CA SER A 76 -7.64 -3.16 -16.26
C SER A 76 -7.78 -1.66 -16.53
N ALA A 77 -8.64 -1.29 -17.46
CA ALA A 77 -8.99 0.11 -17.70
C ALA A 77 -9.66 0.79 -16.50
N GLU A 78 -10.23 0.02 -15.57
CA GLU A 78 -11.01 0.53 -14.45
C GLU A 78 -10.35 0.32 -13.09
N GLN A 79 -9.37 -0.58 -13.03
CA GLN A 79 -8.75 -0.99 -11.76
C GLN A 79 -7.22 -0.95 -11.80
N ALA A 80 -6.64 -0.49 -10.72
CA ALA A 80 -5.22 -0.59 -10.41
C ALA A 80 -5.02 -1.41 -9.13
N ARG A 81 -3.85 -2.01 -9.00
CA ARG A 81 -3.44 -2.79 -7.84
C ARG A 81 -2.20 -2.19 -7.21
N LEU A 82 -2.24 -2.03 -5.91
CA LEU A 82 -1.09 -1.74 -5.08
C LEU A 82 -0.93 -2.88 -4.08
N SER A 83 0.23 -3.48 -3.99
CA SER A 83 0.50 -4.52 -3.01
C SER A 83 1.77 -4.27 -2.23
N VAL A 84 1.73 -4.69 -0.95
CA VAL A 84 2.90 -4.72 -0.06
C VAL A 84 3.02 -6.15 0.45
N ALA A 85 4.10 -6.81 0.07
CA ALA A 85 4.39 -8.20 0.44
C ALA A 85 5.63 -8.27 1.32
N SER A 86 5.70 -9.26 2.19
CA SER A 86 6.83 -9.46 3.08
C SER A 86 7.14 -10.95 3.30
N ASP A 87 8.40 -11.22 3.66
CA ASP A 87 8.91 -12.57 3.94
C ASP A 87 8.78 -12.97 5.42
N GLY A 88 8.01 -12.23 6.21
CA GLY A 88 7.72 -12.57 7.60
C GLY A 88 6.92 -13.85 7.75
N ASP A 89 6.76 -14.31 9.00
CA ASP A 89 5.96 -15.49 9.29
C ASP A 89 4.53 -15.36 8.78
N PRO A 90 3.93 -16.43 8.24
CA PRO A 90 2.54 -16.40 7.80
C PRO A 90 1.59 -16.05 8.95
N ILE A 91 0.58 -15.26 8.63
CA ILE A 91 -0.50 -14.97 9.60
C ILE A 91 -1.29 -16.26 9.83
N PRO A 92 -1.49 -16.71 11.09
CA PRO A 92 -2.27 -17.89 11.39
C PRO A 92 -3.70 -17.81 10.84
N ALA A 93 -4.22 -18.93 10.34
CA ALA A 93 -5.55 -19.00 9.73
C ALA A 93 -6.69 -18.60 10.66
N ASP A 94 -6.54 -18.82 11.96
CA ASP A 94 -7.51 -18.42 12.99
C ASP A 94 -7.51 -16.92 13.28
N ILE A 95 -6.41 -16.21 12.95
CA ILE A 95 -6.25 -14.75 13.09
C ILE A 95 -6.71 -14.01 11.84
N GLU A 96 -6.50 -14.59 10.67
CA GLU A 96 -6.75 -13.94 9.36
C GLU A 96 -8.15 -13.30 9.25
N PRO A 97 -9.27 -13.90 9.71
CA PRO A 97 -10.60 -13.29 9.65
C PRO A 97 -10.74 -11.98 10.41
N TYR A 98 -9.86 -11.71 11.37
CA TYR A 98 -9.93 -10.54 12.27
C TYR A 98 -8.92 -9.43 11.91
N LEU A 99 -8.11 -9.59 10.85
CA LEU A 99 -7.03 -8.66 10.51
C LEU A 99 -7.48 -7.22 10.33
N PHE A 100 -8.66 -7.02 9.78
CA PHE A 100 -9.22 -5.68 9.49
C PHE A 100 -10.25 -5.22 10.52
N GLU A 101 -10.47 -5.98 11.58
CA GLU A 101 -11.38 -5.58 12.65
C GLU A 101 -10.78 -4.45 13.50
N PRO A 102 -11.59 -3.47 13.94
CA PRO A 102 -11.10 -2.39 14.79
C PRO A 102 -10.64 -2.94 16.14
N PHE A 103 -9.57 -2.36 16.68
CA PHE A 103 -8.95 -2.72 17.96
C PHE A 103 -8.40 -4.15 18.04
N PHE A 104 -8.35 -4.89 16.94
CA PHE A 104 -7.68 -6.17 16.88
C PHE A 104 -6.18 -6.00 16.64
N SER A 105 -5.36 -6.48 17.54
CA SER A 105 -3.90 -6.49 17.40
C SER A 105 -3.31 -7.70 18.13
N THR A 106 -2.36 -8.38 17.49
CA THR A 106 -1.54 -9.43 18.11
C THR A 106 -0.40 -8.86 18.94
N ARG A 107 -0.26 -7.53 18.98
CA ARG A 107 0.81 -6.80 19.68
C ARG A 107 0.29 -6.13 20.93
N SER A 108 1.08 -6.20 22.00
CA SER A 108 0.81 -5.53 23.27
C SER A 108 0.84 -3.99 23.19
N ARG A 109 1.39 -3.40 22.11
CA ARG A 109 1.55 -1.95 21.92
C ARG A 109 0.86 -1.41 20.65
N GLY A 110 0.19 -2.26 19.87
CA GLY A 110 -0.58 -1.84 18.71
C GLY A 110 -1.97 -1.36 19.10
N THR A 111 -2.48 -0.29 18.45
CA THR A 111 -3.85 0.19 18.66
C THR A 111 -4.90 -0.73 18.03
N GLY A 112 -4.50 -1.61 17.09
CA GLY A 112 -5.41 -2.43 16.31
C GLY A 112 -6.26 -1.63 15.30
N LEU A 113 -5.89 -0.40 15.01
CA LEU A 113 -6.64 0.50 14.10
C LEU A 113 -6.01 0.63 12.72
N GLY A 114 -4.71 0.31 12.55
CA GLY A 114 -3.99 0.55 11.30
C GLY A 114 -4.63 -0.12 10.09
N LEU A 115 -4.85 -1.43 10.13
CA LEU A 115 -5.49 -2.17 9.03
C LEU A 115 -6.98 -1.85 8.89
N TYR A 116 -7.70 -1.64 10.00
CA TYR A 116 -9.08 -1.15 9.99
C TYR A 116 -9.19 0.18 9.22
N ILE A 117 -8.33 1.14 9.51
CA ILE A 117 -8.30 2.43 8.81
C ILE A 117 -7.98 2.24 7.34
N CYS A 118 -7.04 1.35 6.98
CA CYS A 118 -6.75 1.03 5.58
C CYS A 118 -8.01 0.56 4.85
N ARG A 119 -8.76 -0.35 5.43
CA ARG A 119 -10.03 -0.84 4.86
C ARG A 119 -11.05 0.28 4.67
N GLU A 120 -11.30 1.06 5.70
CA GLU A 120 -12.27 2.17 5.65
C GLU A 120 -11.89 3.20 4.57
N LEU A 121 -10.60 3.53 4.45
CA LEU A 121 -10.14 4.46 3.43
C LEU A 121 -10.25 3.87 2.01
N CYS A 122 -9.86 2.61 1.81
CA CYS A 122 -10.01 1.95 0.51
C CYS A 122 -11.46 1.90 0.05
N GLU A 123 -12.38 1.48 0.92
CA GLU A 123 -13.82 1.40 0.63
C GLU A 123 -14.42 2.77 0.33
N ARG A 124 -14.00 3.82 1.01
CA ARG A 124 -14.44 5.20 0.75
C ARG A 124 -14.23 5.63 -0.70
N TYR A 125 -13.17 5.16 -1.35
CA TYR A 125 -12.85 5.49 -2.75
C TYR A 125 -13.28 4.41 -3.75
N GLY A 126 -14.12 3.47 -3.33
CA GLY A 126 -14.64 2.39 -4.16
C GLY A 126 -13.64 1.30 -4.47
N GLY A 127 -12.60 1.18 -3.63
CA GLY A 127 -11.61 0.12 -3.67
C GLY A 127 -11.80 -0.92 -2.57
N SER A 128 -10.80 -1.77 -2.38
CA SER A 128 -10.77 -2.78 -1.34
C SER A 128 -9.34 -3.02 -0.85
N ILE A 129 -9.21 -3.69 0.29
CA ILE A 129 -7.96 -4.24 0.78
C ILE A 129 -8.18 -5.69 1.20
N ASP A 130 -7.27 -6.56 0.81
CA ASP A 130 -7.30 -7.99 1.10
C ASP A 130 -5.93 -8.46 1.58
N TYR A 131 -5.92 -9.57 2.33
CA TYR A 131 -4.71 -10.28 2.71
C TYR A 131 -4.62 -11.58 1.92
N TRP A 132 -3.47 -11.82 1.28
CA TRP A 132 -3.17 -13.06 0.57
C TRP A 132 -1.95 -13.73 1.18
N GLN A 133 -2.08 -15.01 1.44
CA GLN A 133 -0.98 -15.86 1.88
C GLN A 133 -0.44 -16.65 0.70
N HIS A 134 0.88 -16.62 0.51
CA HIS A 134 1.56 -17.40 -0.51
C HIS A 134 2.35 -18.54 0.14
N ARG A 135 2.25 -19.73 -0.44
CA ARG A 135 2.98 -20.92 0.02
C ARG A 135 4.39 -20.99 -0.57
N PRO A 136 5.35 -21.67 0.10
CA PRO A 136 6.63 -21.96 -0.49
C PRO A 136 6.49 -22.59 -1.90
N PRO A 137 7.36 -22.26 -2.89
CA PRO A 137 8.63 -21.57 -2.73
C PRO A 137 8.58 -20.03 -2.72
N ALA A 138 7.40 -19.41 -2.70
CA ALA A 138 7.28 -17.95 -2.61
C ALA A 138 7.97 -17.44 -1.33
N ARG A 139 8.92 -16.53 -1.49
CA ARG A 139 9.64 -15.92 -0.37
C ARG A 139 8.76 -14.95 0.40
N GLN A 140 8.02 -14.09 -0.32
CA GLN A 140 7.09 -13.14 0.28
C GLN A 140 5.75 -13.82 0.55
N CYS A 141 5.64 -14.50 1.68
CA CYS A 141 4.46 -15.29 2.01
C CYS A 141 3.25 -14.47 2.46
N ASN A 142 3.44 -13.23 2.91
CA ASN A 142 2.36 -12.31 3.30
C ASN A 142 2.24 -11.19 2.27
N GLU A 143 1.03 -10.96 1.75
CA GLU A 143 0.77 -9.88 0.81
C GLU A 143 -0.55 -9.17 1.18
N PHE A 144 -0.48 -7.87 1.41
CA PHE A 144 -1.66 -7.00 1.49
C PHE A 144 -1.89 -6.38 0.12
N VAL A 145 -3.08 -6.57 -0.42
CA VAL A 145 -3.47 -6.16 -1.77
C VAL A 145 -4.56 -5.11 -1.69
N VAL A 146 -4.24 -3.93 -2.20
CA VAL A 146 -5.19 -2.82 -2.35
C VAL A 146 -5.62 -2.74 -3.80
N THR A 147 -6.94 -2.81 -4.04
CA THR A 147 -7.53 -2.53 -5.34
C THR A 147 -8.01 -1.09 -5.37
N LEU A 148 -7.58 -0.34 -6.37
CA LEU A 148 -7.89 1.07 -6.55
C LEU A 148 -8.71 1.26 -7.82
N ARG A 149 -9.61 2.25 -7.80
CA ARG A 149 -10.36 2.63 -8.99
C ARG A 149 -9.53 3.57 -9.86
N VAL A 150 -9.39 3.23 -11.15
CA VAL A 150 -8.77 4.10 -12.14
C VAL A 150 -9.73 5.26 -12.46
N ALA A 151 -9.22 6.48 -12.54
CA ALA A 151 -10.00 7.64 -12.94
C ALA A 151 -10.40 7.51 -14.41
N ALA A 152 -11.67 7.82 -14.72
CA ALA A 152 -12.12 7.80 -16.11
C ALA A 152 -11.30 8.75 -16.98
N ALA A 153 -10.93 8.30 -18.18
CA ALA A 153 -10.27 9.16 -19.16
C ALA A 153 -11.14 10.39 -19.46
N GLY A 154 -10.65 11.57 -19.11
CA GLY A 154 -11.40 12.84 -19.27
C GLY A 154 -11.86 13.52 -17.98
N ALA A 155 -11.68 12.91 -16.81
CA ALA A 155 -11.85 13.59 -15.54
C ALA A 155 -10.64 14.48 -15.25
N MET A 156 -10.54 15.63 -15.93
CA MET A 156 -9.64 16.72 -15.50
C MET A 156 -10.12 17.20 -14.11
N PRO A 157 -9.22 17.49 -13.18
CA PRO A 157 -9.58 18.20 -11.96
C PRO A 157 -10.27 19.52 -12.37
N PRO A 158 -11.28 19.96 -11.62
CA PRO A 158 -11.91 21.26 -11.93
C PRO A 158 -10.81 22.33 -11.91
N ASN A 159 -10.64 22.95 -13.06
CA ASN A 159 -9.75 24.09 -13.25
C ASN A 159 -10.13 25.10 -12.16
N GLN A 160 -9.20 25.47 -11.30
CA GLN A 160 -9.34 26.65 -10.48
C GLN A 160 -9.36 27.81 -11.47
N THR A 161 -10.58 28.24 -11.78
CA THR A 161 -10.79 29.48 -12.52
C THR A 161 -10.18 30.58 -11.67
N SER A 162 -9.01 31.04 -12.10
CA SER A 162 -8.42 32.27 -11.59
C SER A 162 -9.43 33.40 -11.80
N LEU A 163 -10.05 33.81 -10.72
CA LEU A 163 -10.72 35.11 -10.66
C LEU A 163 -9.60 36.13 -10.54
N LEU A 164 -9.22 36.69 -11.66
CA LEU A 164 -8.53 37.99 -11.68
C LEU A 164 -9.56 39.06 -12.02
N PRO A 165 -9.50 40.22 -11.34
CA PRO A 165 -10.42 41.33 -11.51
C PRO A 165 -10.30 42.03 -12.86
#